data_9cbfced6c5d3b69a3da5756dec233226
#
_entry.id   9cbfced6c5d3b69a3da5756dec233226
#
_cell.length_a   1.000
_cell.length_b   1.000
_cell.length_c   1.000
_cell.angle_alpha   90.00
_cell.angle_beta   90.00
_cell.angle_gamma   90.00
#
_symmetry.space_group_name_H-M   'P 1'
#
loop_
_entity.id
_entity.type
_entity.pdbx_description
1 polymer ?
#
loop_
_entity_poly.entity_id
_entity_poly.type
_entity_poly.pdbx_seq_one_letter_code
_entity_poly.pdbx_strand_id
1 'polypeptide(L)'
;MLVPRSKYLKQLDDLSVAMEDLGQKTIADVTAAGFALAKGDTEAAEEVISGEMRMRRLRATIEDTCLDIMLMQQPLVADDLRYVSGSFRLVSDLAHIDSKARDVAYLATQIPHEVASAIETEIATASGKVAYMVKTALESFADADRDRAEEVFASDDEVDALYERAEQMVVDLIRKGDADATHLPELLMAAKYFERMGDDAERIAKWTIFRITGTHDLKVGEIPAE
;
A
#
# COMPACT_ATOMS: atom_id res chain seq x y z
N MET A 1 5.83 11.44 -35.79
CA MET A 1 5.79 10.09 -36.39
C MET A 1 4.83 9.26 -35.55
N LEU A 2 3.70 8.82 -36.12
CA LEU A 2 2.73 8.01 -35.36
C LEU A 2 3.38 6.67 -34.99
N VAL A 3 3.38 6.33 -33.71
CA VAL A 3 3.87 5.02 -33.22
C VAL A 3 2.89 3.96 -33.72
N PRO A 4 3.35 2.82 -34.26
CA PRO A 4 2.45 1.74 -34.66
C PRO A 4 1.58 1.29 -33.46
N ARG A 5 0.28 1.04 -33.71
CA ARG A 5 -0.68 0.61 -32.66
C ARG A 5 -0.21 -0.62 -31.87
N SER A 6 0.52 -1.51 -32.52
CA SER A 6 1.12 -2.71 -31.86
C SER A 6 2.17 -2.34 -30.81
N LYS A 7 2.99 -1.31 -31.06
CA LYS A 7 3.97 -0.81 -30.08
C LYS A 7 3.28 -0.17 -28.89
N TYR A 8 2.21 0.57 -29.13
CA TYR A 8 1.41 1.20 -28.09
C TYR A 8 0.76 0.18 -27.16
N LEU A 9 0.08 -0.82 -27.72
CA LEU A 9 -0.55 -1.89 -26.94
C LEU A 9 0.49 -2.64 -26.09
N LYS A 10 1.69 -2.87 -26.65
CA LYS A 10 2.78 -3.46 -25.88
C LYS A 10 3.24 -2.57 -24.72
N GLN A 11 3.32 -1.26 -24.90
CA GLN A 11 3.69 -0.34 -23.81
C GLN A 11 2.66 -0.35 -22.68
N LEU A 12 1.36 -0.46 -22.99
CA LEU A 12 0.31 -0.61 -21.95
C LEU A 12 0.42 -1.96 -21.22
N ASP A 13 0.72 -3.02 -21.93
CA ASP A 13 0.94 -4.36 -21.35
C ASP A 13 2.20 -4.37 -20.44
N ASP A 14 3.31 -3.83 -20.93
CA ASP A 14 4.55 -3.67 -20.15
C ASP A 14 4.32 -2.82 -18.86
N LEU A 15 3.50 -1.77 -18.96
CA LEU A 15 3.10 -0.96 -17.82
C LEU A 15 2.29 -1.76 -16.80
N SER A 16 1.30 -2.54 -17.27
CA SER A 16 0.46 -3.39 -16.41
C SER A 16 1.31 -4.42 -15.66
N VAL A 17 2.23 -5.10 -16.35
CA VAL A 17 3.15 -6.08 -15.74
C VAL A 17 4.04 -5.40 -14.69
N ALA A 18 4.59 -4.22 -14.99
CA ALA A 18 5.45 -3.51 -14.05
C ALA A 18 4.67 -3.04 -12.80
N MET A 19 3.40 -2.64 -12.96
CA MET A 19 2.51 -2.29 -11.84
C MET A 19 2.20 -3.51 -10.97
N GLU A 20 1.97 -4.68 -11.58
CA GLU A 20 1.76 -5.93 -10.85
C GLU A 20 3.01 -6.32 -10.05
N ASP A 21 4.19 -6.28 -10.66
CA ASP A 21 5.47 -6.58 -9.99
C ASP A 21 5.72 -5.67 -8.78
N LEU A 22 5.44 -4.36 -8.93
CA LEU A 22 5.56 -3.39 -7.84
C LEU A 22 4.56 -3.69 -6.72
N GLY A 23 3.32 -3.99 -7.08
CA GLY A 23 2.26 -4.32 -6.14
C GLY A 23 2.58 -5.59 -5.35
N GLN A 24 3.00 -6.66 -6.01
CA GLN A 24 3.39 -7.91 -5.35
C GLN A 24 4.56 -7.71 -4.39
N LYS A 25 5.56 -6.90 -4.78
CA LYS A 25 6.65 -6.53 -3.89
C LYS A 25 6.16 -5.80 -2.65
N THR A 26 5.29 -4.79 -2.81
CA THR A 26 4.72 -4.02 -1.70
C THR A 26 3.93 -4.93 -0.75
N ILE A 27 3.09 -5.82 -1.28
CA ILE A 27 2.31 -6.78 -0.48
C ILE A 27 3.23 -7.72 0.32
N ALA A 28 4.31 -8.22 -0.32
CA ALA A 28 5.27 -9.07 0.34
C ALA A 28 5.98 -8.35 1.48
N ASP A 29 6.41 -7.10 1.27
CA ASP A 29 7.11 -6.30 2.28
C ASP A 29 6.20 -5.93 3.46
N VAL A 30 4.94 -5.57 3.23
CA VAL A 30 3.95 -5.33 4.29
C VAL A 30 3.77 -6.58 5.16
N THR A 31 3.61 -7.74 4.52
CA THR A 31 3.41 -9.02 5.21
C THR A 31 4.65 -9.42 6.00
N ALA A 32 5.84 -9.31 5.39
CA ALA A 32 7.09 -9.66 6.03
C ALA A 32 7.44 -8.73 7.19
N ALA A 33 7.19 -7.42 7.07
CA ALA A 33 7.40 -6.46 8.14
C ALA A 33 6.50 -6.73 9.35
N GLY A 34 5.21 -7.03 9.11
CA GLY A 34 4.28 -7.42 10.17
C GLY A 34 4.68 -8.72 10.86
N PHE A 35 5.10 -9.72 10.09
CA PHE A 35 5.60 -10.98 10.61
C PHE A 35 6.88 -10.78 11.44
N ALA A 36 7.84 -10.00 10.91
CA ALA A 36 9.09 -9.70 11.59
C ALA A 36 8.86 -9.06 12.96
N LEU A 37 7.98 -8.07 13.05
CA LEU A 37 7.64 -7.42 14.31
C LEU A 37 6.90 -8.36 15.26
N ALA A 38 5.89 -9.09 14.77
CA ALA A 38 5.08 -9.99 15.59
C ALA A 38 5.88 -11.17 16.16
N LYS A 39 6.87 -11.67 15.42
CA LYS A 39 7.67 -12.85 15.81
C LYS A 39 9.08 -12.53 16.29
N GLY A 40 9.53 -11.29 16.21
CA GLY A 40 10.90 -10.91 16.52
C GLY A 40 11.91 -11.45 15.49
N ASP A 41 11.49 -11.63 14.23
CA ASP A 41 12.34 -12.17 13.16
C ASP A 41 13.15 -11.05 12.51
N THR A 42 14.38 -10.87 13.02
CA THR A 42 15.28 -9.82 12.53
C THR A 42 15.82 -10.10 11.12
N GLU A 43 15.92 -11.37 10.70
CA GLU A 43 16.35 -11.74 9.34
C GLU A 43 15.30 -11.30 8.30
N ALA A 44 14.03 -11.60 8.56
CA ALA A 44 12.92 -11.14 7.73
C ALA A 44 12.85 -9.58 7.69
N ALA A 45 13.11 -8.91 8.81
CA ALA A 45 13.17 -7.45 8.87
C ALA A 45 14.30 -6.88 7.97
N GLU A 46 15.50 -7.44 8.05
CA GLU A 46 16.65 -7.00 7.24
C GLU A 46 16.42 -7.21 5.74
N GLU A 47 15.72 -8.29 5.33
CA GLU A 47 15.34 -8.53 3.95
C GLU A 47 14.42 -7.41 3.41
N VAL A 48 13.41 -7.01 4.18
CA VAL A 48 12.52 -5.89 3.82
C VAL A 48 13.31 -4.59 3.67
N ILE A 49 14.17 -4.26 4.65
CA ILE A 49 14.99 -3.04 4.66
C ILE A 49 15.91 -2.99 3.43
N SER A 50 16.53 -4.11 3.07
CA SER A 50 17.45 -4.19 1.93
C SER A 50 16.77 -4.00 0.57
N GLY A 51 15.45 -4.14 0.52
CA GLY A 51 14.63 -4.06 -0.69
C GLY A 51 14.50 -2.66 -1.31
N GLU A 52 14.90 -1.58 -0.62
CA GLU A 52 14.68 -0.18 -1.01
C GLU A 52 15.13 0.15 -2.43
N MET A 53 16.32 -0.28 -2.83
CA MET A 53 16.86 0.03 -4.16
C MET A 53 16.08 -0.67 -5.28
N ARG A 54 15.50 -1.84 -5.03
CA ARG A 54 14.64 -2.53 -5.99
C ARG A 54 13.33 -1.78 -6.17
N MET A 55 12.70 -1.33 -5.07
CA MET A 55 11.48 -0.52 -5.08
C MET A 55 11.69 0.77 -5.88
N ARG A 56 12.77 1.50 -5.61
CA ARG A 56 13.11 2.74 -6.32
C ARG A 56 13.25 2.53 -7.84
N ARG A 57 13.87 1.41 -8.28
CA ARG A 57 14.02 1.10 -9.70
C ARG A 57 12.69 0.77 -10.37
N LEU A 58 11.86 -0.06 -9.73
CA LEU A 58 10.52 -0.39 -10.24
C LEU A 58 9.67 0.87 -10.40
N ARG A 59 9.64 1.72 -9.38
CA ARG A 59 8.95 3.02 -9.41
C ARG A 59 9.43 3.88 -10.59
N ALA A 60 10.74 4.11 -10.72
CA ALA A 60 11.29 4.92 -11.80
C ALA A 60 10.92 4.36 -13.18
N THR A 61 10.99 3.03 -13.36
CA THR A 61 10.60 2.39 -14.63
C THR A 61 9.13 2.66 -14.98
N ILE A 62 8.23 2.58 -14.01
CA ILE A 62 6.79 2.84 -14.22
C ILE A 62 6.56 4.32 -14.55
N GLU A 63 7.17 5.24 -13.77
CA GLU A 63 7.06 6.68 -14.00
C GLU A 63 7.55 7.06 -15.40
N ASP A 64 8.71 6.57 -15.83
CA ASP A 64 9.27 6.80 -17.16
C ASP A 64 8.37 6.21 -18.27
N THR A 65 7.85 5.00 -18.08
CA THR A 65 6.93 4.36 -19.03
C THR A 65 5.65 5.16 -19.20
N CYS A 66 5.06 5.66 -18.10
CA CYS A 66 3.88 6.52 -18.16
C CYS A 66 4.15 7.81 -18.93
N LEU A 67 5.28 8.48 -18.65
CA LEU A 67 5.68 9.70 -19.34
C LEU A 67 5.91 9.46 -20.83
N ASP A 68 6.58 8.38 -21.20
CA ASP A 68 6.83 7.98 -22.59
C ASP A 68 5.50 7.74 -23.35
N ILE A 69 4.55 7.03 -22.72
CA ILE A 69 3.23 6.80 -23.32
C ILE A 69 2.52 8.13 -23.53
N MET A 70 2.46 9.00 -22.53
CA MET A 70 1.78 10.30 -22.64
C MET A 70 2.44 11.23 -23.68
N LEU A 71 3.75 11.16 -23.83
CA LEU A 71 4.50 11.99 -24.80
C LEU A 71 4.35 11.48 -26.24
N MET A 72 4.42 10.16 -26.44
CA MET A 72 4.56 9.58 -27.78
C MET A 72 3.23 9.17 -28.40
N GLN A 73 2.16 9.00 -27.61
CA GLN A 73 0.86 8.51 -28.04
C GLN A 73 -0.18 9.66 -28.05
N GLN A 74 -0.15 10.46 -29.11
CA GLN A 74 -1.12 11.57 -29.26
C GLN A 74 -1.97 11.41 -30.52
N PRO A 75 -3.31 11.50 -30.38
CA PRO A 75 -4.10 11.65 -29.15
C PRO A 75 -4.24 10.29 -28.40
N LEU A 76 -4.19 10.35 -27.06
CA LEU A 76 -4.59 9.23 -26.21
C LEU A 76 -6.13 9.15 -26.14
N VAL A 77 -6.67 7.93 -26.12
CA VAL A 77 -8.08 7.71 -25.81
C VAL A 77 -8.31 8.03 -24.33
N ALA A 78 -9.50 8.55 -23.98
CA ALA A 78 -9.77 9.06 -22.64
C ALA A 78 -9.53 8.02 -21.53
N ASP A 79 -9.91 6.74 -21.76
CA ASP A 79 -9.69 5.66 -20.78
C ASP A 79 -8.20 5.34 -20.62
N ASP A 80 -7.46 5.19 -21.72
CA ASP A 80 -6.02 4.96 -21.67
C ASP A 80 -5.28 6.12 -20.97
N LEU A 81 -5.71 7.38 -21.21
CA LEU A 81 -5.12 8.53 -20.52
C LEU A 81 -5.37 8.47 -19.01
N ARG A 82 -6.58 8.09 -18.58
CA ARG A 82 -6.91 7.95 -17.16
C ARG A 82 -6.14 6.79 -16.53
N TYR A 83 -6.02 5.66 -17.24
CA TYR A 83 -5.21 4.53 -16.80
C TYR A 83 -3.74 4.93 -16.60
N VAL A 84 -3.10 5.52 -17.61
CA VAL A 84 -1.67 5.89 -17.54
C VAL A 84 -1.42 6.99 -16.51
N SER A 85 -2.27 8.03 -16.44
CA SER A 85 -2.11 9.08 -15.44
C SER A 85 -2.43 8.61 -14.02
N GLY A 86 -3.39 7.72 -13.86
CA GLY A 86 -3.68 7.04 -12.59
C GLY A 86 -2.52 6.15 -12.15
N SER A 87 -1.93 5.35 -13.05
CA SER A 87 -0.75 4.53 -12.76
C SER A 87 0.44 5.38 -12.28
N PHE A 88 0.69 6.52 -12.94
CA PHE A 88 1.75 7.46 -12.55
C PHE A 88 1.57 7.99 -11.11
N ARG A 89 0.32 8.17 -10.66
CA ARG A 89 0.01 8.62 -9.30
C ARG A 89 0.05 7.48 -8.29
N LEU A 90 -0.59 6.38 -8.63
CA LEU A 90 -0.71 5.19 -7.80
C LEU A 90 0.66 4.60 -7.40
N VAL A 91 1.65 4.66 -8.30
CA VAL A 91 3.01 4.21 -8.00
C VAL A 91 3.64 4.95 -6.82
N SER A 92 3.26 6.20 -6.58
CA SER A 92 3.70 6.97 -5.42
C SER A 92 3.05 6.47 -4.12
N ASP A 93 1.76 6.11 -4.16
CA ASP A 93 1.06 5.56 -2.99
C ASP A 93 1.65 4.18 -2.61
N LEU A 94 1.95 3.31 -3.60
CA LEU A 94 2.66 2.05 -3.35
C LEU A 94 4.05 2.26 -2.74
N ALA A 95 4.80 3.26 -3.21
CA ALA A 95 6.10 3.58 -2.64
C ALA A 95 5.99 4.12 -1.19
N HIS A 96 4.91 4.81 -0.84
CA HIS A 96 4.63 5.25 0.53
C HIS A 96 4.31 4.07 1.45
N ILE A 97 3.49 3.11 0.97
CA ILE A 97 3.19 1.87 1.71
C ILE A 97 4.49 1.10 1.98
N ASP A 98 5.31 0.86 0.94
CA ASP A 98 6.58 0.16 1.06
C ASP A 98 7.57 0.88 2.01
N SER A 99 7.62 2.21 1.97
CA SER A 99 8.45 2.97 2.92
C SER A 99 8.03 2.72 4.37
N LYS A 100 6.72 2.73 4.66
CA LYS A 100 6.19 2.44 5.99
C LYS A 100 6.42 0.99 6.41
N ALA A 101 6.33 0.03 5.47
CA ALA A 101 6.69 -1.36 5.74
C ALA A 101 8.16 -1.49 6.15
N ARG A 102 9.08 -0.77 5.49
CA ARG A 102 10.49 -0.71 5.92
C ARG A 102 10.68 -0.05 7.28
N ASP A 103 9.92 1.01 7.59
CA ASP A 103 9.96 1.64 8.91
C ASP A 103 9.51 0.65 10.01
N VAL A 104 8.45 -0.15 9.76
CA VAL A 104 8.02 -1.22 10.66
C VAL A 104 9.11 -2.30 10.78
N ALA A 105 9.71 -2.73 9.67
CA ALA A 105 10.81 -3.69 9.68
C ALA A 105 12.01 -3.17 10.48
N TYR A 106 12.36 -1.89 10.33
CA TYR A 106 13.40 -1.26 11.15
C TYR A 106 13.04 -1.29 12.64
N LEU A 107 11.81 -0.95 13.00
CA LEU A 107 11.35 -1.04 14.39
C LEU A 107 11.39 -2.48 14.93
N ALA A 108 11.11 -3.49 14.09
CA ALA A 108 11.23 -4.89 14.47
C ALA A 108 12.67 -5.30 14.85
N THR A 109 13.70 -4.62 14.33
CA THR A 109 15.09 -4.82 14.75
C THR A 109 15.45 -4.13 16.08
N GLN A 110 14.64 -3.18 16.53
CA GLN A 110 14.90 -2.37 17.73
C GLN A 110 14.06 -2.79 18.93
N ILE A 111 12.82 -3.23 18.69
CA ILE A 111 11.86 -3.56 19.76
C ILE A 111 12.10 -5.02 20.20
N PRO A 112 12.38 -5.27 21.49
CA PRO A 112 12.46 -6.65 22.01
C PRO A 112 11.15 -7.39 21.76
N HIS A 113 11.25 -8.68 21.37
CA HIS A 113 10.07 -9.51 21.08
C HIS A 113 9.10 -9.59 22.28
N GLU A 114 9.62 -9.62 23.50
CA GLU A 114 8.81 -9.61 24.72
C GLU A 114 7.88 -8.39 24.81
N VAL A 115 8.33 -7.23 24.31
CA VAL A 115 7.51 -6.01 24.23
C VAL A 115 6.55 -6.09 23.06
N ALA A 116 7.03 -6.50 21.88
CA ALA A 116 6.21 -6.61 20.67
C ALA A 116 5.07 -7.60 20.82
N SER A 117 5.29 -8.70 21.58
CA SER A 117 4.29 -9.74 21.84
C SER A 117 3.01 -9.22 22.51
N ALA A 118 3.07 -8.06 23.15
CA ALA A 118 1.91 -7.45 23.81
C ALA A 118 0.76 -7.09 22.85
N ILE A 119 1.08 -6.81 21.57
CA ILE A 119 0.09 -6.49 20.51
C ILE A 119 0.33 -7.37 19.26
N GLU A 120 0.91 -8.55 19.41
CA GLU A 120 1.25 -9.46 18.31
C GLU A 120 0.06 -9.76 17.41
N THR A 121 -1.10 -10.04 18.01
CA THR A 121 -2.33 -10.37 17.26
C THR A 121 -2.82 -9.20 16.43
N GLU A 122 -2.80 -8.00 16.98
CA GLU A 122 -3.22 -6.76 16.30
C GLU A 122 -2.30 -6.47 15.12
N ILE A 123 -0.97 -6.57 15.30
CA ILE A 123 0.02 -6.37 14.24
C ILE A 123 -0.13 -7.41 13.13
N ALA A 124 -0.21 -8.70 13.48
CA ALA A 124 -0.35 -9.77 12.50
C ALA A 124 -1.65 -9.64 11.70
N THR A 125 -2.75 -9.26 12.37
CA THR A 125 -4.04 -9.05 11.70
C THR A 125 -4.02 -7.80 10.82
N ALA A 126 -3.47 -6.68 11.31
CA ALA A 126 -3.37 -5.44 10.56
C ALA A 126 -2.50 -5.61 9.30
N SER A 127 -1.34 -6.26 9.40
CA SER A 127 -0.49 -6.51 8.24
C SER A 127 -1.18 -7.36 7.17
N GLY A 128 -1.91 -8.41 7.57
CA GLY A 128 -2.70 -9.23 6.65
C GLY A 128 -3.84 -8.45 5.96
N LYS A 129 -4.54 -7.60 6.71
CA LYS A 129 -5.61 -6.76 6.16
C LYS A 129 -5.07 -5.70 5.21
N VAL A 130 -4.00 -4.99 5.56
CA VAL A 130 -3.36 -4.01 4.68
C VAL A 130 -2.85 -4.68 3.40
N ALA A 131 -2.22 -5.85 3.49
CA ALA A 131 -1.79 -6.61 2.32
C ALA A 131 -2.98 -6.97 1.40
N TYR A 132 -4.11 -7.37 1.99
CA TYR A 132 -5.36 -7.61 1.26
C TYR A 132 -5.90 -6.34 0.61
N MET A 133 -5.95 -5.21 1.34
CA MET A 133 -6.41 -3.92 0.81
C MET A 133 -5.55 -3.47 -0.39
N VAL A 134 -4.23 -3.55 -0.29
CA VAL A 134 -3.31 -3.21 -1.39
C VAL A 134 -3.58 -4.09 -2.61
N LYS A 135 -3.73 -5.41 -2.42
CA LYS A 135 -4.05 -6.34 -3.51
C LYS A 135 -5.37 -5.98 -4.17
N THR A 136 -6.44 -5.83 -3.38
CA THR A 136 -7.80 -5.53 -3.88
C THR A 136 -7.85 -4.17 -4.58
N ALA A 137 -7.16 -3.14 -4.04
CA ALA A 137 -7.06 -1.83 -4.67
C ALA A 137 -6.35 -1.87 -6.04
N LEU A 138 -5.28 -2.65 -6.16
CA LEU A 138 -4.57 -2.83 -7.43
C LEU A 138 -5.41 -3.57 -8.47
N GLU A 139 -6.05 -4.66 -8.07
CA GLU A 139 -6.96 -5.41 -8.93
C GLU A 139 -8.15 -4.53 -9.38
N SER A 140 -8.72 -3.75 -8.46
CA SER A 140 -9.79 -2.81 -8.78
C SER A 140 -9.35 -1.78 -9.82
N PHE A 141 -8.12 -1.25 -9.70
CA PHE A 141 -7.59 -0.29 -10.64
C PHE A 141 -7.29 -0.92 -12.01
N ALA A 142 -6.71 -2.14 -12.04
CA ALA A 142 -6.40 -2.84 -13.28
C ALA A 142 -7.65 -3.16 -14.09
N ASP A 143 -8.72 -3.61 -13.41
CA ASP A 143 -9.98 -4.05 -14.03
C ASP A 143 -11.02 -2.93 -14.18
N ALA A 144 -10.75 -1.72 -13.62
CA ALA A 144 -11.73 -0.64 -13.47
C ALA A 144 -12.99 -1.12 -12.71
N ASP A 145 -12.79 -1.91 -11.65
CA ASP A 145 -13.85 -2.55 -10.87
C ASP A 145 -14.20 -1.68 -9.66
N ARG A 146 -15.40 -1.10 -9.72
CA ARG A 146 -15.92 -0.22 -8.67
C ARG A 146 -16.21 -0.98 -7.38
N ASP A 147 -16.80 -2.15 -7.47
CA ASP A 147 -17.25 -2.92 -6.29
C ASP A 147 -16.04 -3.31 -5.43
N ARG A 148 -14.94 -3.72 -6.08
CA ARG A 148 -13.65 -3.96 -5.39
C ARG A 148 -13.06 -2.70 -4.78
N ALA A 149 -13.19 -1.54 -5.42
CA ALA A 149 -12.73 -0.29 -4.82
C ALA A 149 -13.54 0.05 -3.55
N GLU A 150 -14.86 -0.16 -3.57
CA GLU A 150 -15.74 0.04 -2.40
C GLU A 150 -15.42 -0.95 -1.27
N GLU A 151 -14.99 -2.17 -1.58
CA GLU A 151 -14.53 -3.16 -0.59
C GLU A 151 -13.27 -2.69 0.16
N VAL A 152 -12.35 -1.99 -0.53
CA VAL A 152 -11.16 -1.41 0.12
C VAL A 152 -11.56 -0.36 1.15
N PHE A 153 -12.51 0.53 0.82
CA PHE A 153 -13.02 1.53 1.77
C PHE A 153 -13.63 0.90 3.03
N ALA A 154 -14.41 -0.17 2.86
CA ALA A 154 -14.99 -0.89 3.99
C ALA A 154 -13.93 -1.61 4.85
N SER A 155 -12.82 -2.03 4.25
CA SER A 155 -11.72 -2.71 4.95
C SER A 155 -10.86 -1.77 5.78
N ASP A 156 -10.83 -0.48 5.43
CA ASP A 156 -10.05 0.55 6.14
C ASP A 156 -10.55 0.75 7.58
N ASP A 157 -11.87 0.82 7.78
CA ASP A 157 -12.49 0.89 9.11
C ASP A 157 -12.04 -0.26 10.05
N GLU A 158 -11.73 -1.44 9.48
CA GLU A 158 -11.26 -2.58 10.26
C GLU A 158 -9.79 -2.43 10.68
N VAL A 159 -8.96 -1.80 9.84
CA VAL A 159 -7.55 -1.49 10.18
C VAL A 159 -7.50 -0.41 11.25
N ASP A 160 -8.34 0.62 11.16
CA ASP A 160 -8.50 1.65 12.17
C ASP A 160 -8.87 1.05 13.54
N ALA A 161 -9.86 0.14 13.56
CA ALA A 161 -10.26 -0.53 14.79
C ALA A 161 -9.14 -1.42 15.39
N LEU A 162 -8.24 -1.97 14.55
CA LEU A 162 -7.06 -2.70 15.02
C LEU A 162 -6.05 -1.76 15.67
N TYR A 163 -5.81 -0.59 15.06
CA TYR A 163 -4.95 0.43 15.64
C TYR A 163 -5.48 0.93 16.98
N GLU A 164 -6.77 1.26 17.09
CA GLU A 164 -7.39 1.71 18.34
C GLU A 164 -7.23 0.67 19.47
N ARG A 165 -7.39 -0.61 19.15
CA ARG A 165 -7.16 -1.70 20.13
C ARG A 165 -5.70 -1.78 20.57
N ALA A 166 -4.77 -1.73 19.62
CA ALA A 166 -3.34 -1.75 19.91
C ALA A 166 -2.94 -0.54 20.78
N GLU A 167 -3.45 0.65 20.47
CA GLU A 167 -3.23 1.86 21.26
C GLU A 167 -3.72 1.68 22.70
N GLN A 168 -4.95 1.19 22.89
CA GLN A 168 -5.50 0.96 24.23
C GLN A 168 -4.67 -0.06 25.02
N MET A 169 -4.19 -1.14 24.38
CA MET A 169 -3.33 -2.15 25.01
C MET A 169 -1.99 -1.54 25.46
N VAL A 170 -1.36 -0.72 24.62
CA VAL A 170 -0.10 -0.02 24.95
C VAL A 170 -0.33 0.97 26.10
N VAL A 171 -1.40 1.75 26.07
CA VAL A 171 -1.76 2.68 27.16
C VAL A 171 -1.96 1.95 28.49
N ASP A 172 -2.59 0.78 28.47
CA ASP A 172 -2.81 -0.03 29.67
C ASP A 172 -1.51 -0.62 30.21
N LEU A 173 -0.55 -1.00 29.35
CA LEU A 173 0.79 -1.41 29.76
C LEU A 173 1.55 -0.27 30.46
N ILE A 174 1.49 0.95 29.91
CA ILE A 174 2.10 2.12 30.53
C ILE A 174 1.50 2.39 31.92
N ARG A 175 0.17 2.28 32.07
CA ARG A 175 -0.53 2.51 33.34
C ARG A 175 -0.17 1.47 34.40
N LYS A 176 -0.01 0.21 34.01
CA LYS A 176 0.34 -0.89 34.94
C LYS A 176 1.79 -0.83 35.41
N GLY A 177 2.68 -0.24 34.61
CA GLY A 177 4.12 -0.21 34.88
C GLY A 177 4.80 -1.58 34.81
N ASP A 178 4.15 -2.56 34.17
CA ASP A 178 4.58 -3.96 34.11
C ASP A 178 5.54 -4.27 32.94
N ALA A 179 5.73 -3.31 32.02
CA ALA A 179 6.57 -3.46 30.85
C ALA A 179 7.72 -2.45 30.85
N ASP A 180 8.81 -2.79 30.15
CA ASP A 180 9.83 -1.79 29.83
C ASP A 180 9.22 -0.70 28.95
N ALA A 181 8.93 0.46 29.57
CA ALA A 181 8.28 1.59 28.92
C ALA A 181 9.13 2.21 27.80
N THR A 182 10.40 1.81 27.68
CA THR A 182 11.36 2.39 26.73
C THR A 182 10.89 2.21 25.27
N HIS A 183 10.34 1.04 24.93
CA HIS A 183 9.96 0.68 23.56
C HIS A 183 8.45 0.78 23.28
N LEU A 184 7.63 1.15 24.26
CA LEU A 184 6.17 1.28 24.05
C LEU A 184 5.79 2.38 23.06
N PRO A 185 6.47 3.55 22.99
CA PRO A 185 6.20 4.55 21.96
C PRO A 185 6.51 4.05 20.54
N GLU A 186 7.62 3.31 20.36
CA GLU A 186 8.00 2.71 19.08
C GLU A 186 6.98 1.63 18.66
N LEU A 187 6.49 0.84 19.61
CA LEU A 187 5.48 -0.18 19.35
C LEU A 187 4.16 0.44 18.87
N LEU A 188 3.73 1.55 19.51
CA LEU A 188 2.57 2.30 19.09
C LEU A 188 2.76 2.93 17.69
N MET A 189 3.97 3.42 17.41
CA MET A 189 4.32 3.96 16.09
C MET A 189 4.23 2.87 15.01
N ALA A 190 4.71 1.66 15.29
CA ALA A 190 4.59 0.54 14.36
C ALA A 190 3.12 0.21 14.04
N ALA A 191 2.24 0.18 15.05
CA ALA A 191 0.80 0.02 14.85
C ALA A 191 0.21 1.15 13.97
N LYS A 192 0.62 2.41 14.21
CA LYS A 192 0.18 3.57 13.41
C LYS A 192 0.66 3.52 11.96
N TYR A 193 1.80 2.88 11.68
CA TYR A 193 2.23 2.69 10.29
C TYR A 193 1.30 1.76 9.51
N PHE A 194 0.73 0.72 10.13
CA PHE A 194 -0.27 -0.13 9.44
C PHE A 194 -1.55 0.63 9.13
N GLU A 195 -2.08 1.44 10.03
CA GLU A 195 -3.23 2.31 9.76
C GLU A 195 -2.92 3.24 8.58
N ARG A 196 -1.77 3.93 8.58
CA ARG A 196 -1.38 4.80 7.47
C ARG A 196 -1.14 4.08 6.15
N MET A 197 -0.77 2.80 6.18
CA MET A 197 -0.69 1.98 4.96
C MET A 197 -2.10 1.64 4.44
N GLY A 198 -3.09 1.46 5.32
CA GLY A 198 -4.51 1.36 4.98
C GLY A 198 -5.01 2.61 4.26
N ASP A 199 -4.78 3.79 4.85
CA ASP A 199 -5.06 5.09 4.21
C ASP A 199 -4.48 5.21 2.79
N ASP A 200 -3.22 4.76 2.60
CA ASP A 200 -2.57 4.80 1.29
C ASP A 200 -3.23 3.82 0.31
N ALA A 201 -3.66 2.63 0.77
CA ALA A 201 -4.40 1.66 -0.04
C ALA A 201 -5.81 2.19 -0.42
N GLU A 202 -6.48 2.88 0.50
CA GLU A 202 -7.73 3.59 0.23
C GLU A 202 -7.54 4.65 -0.87
N ARG A 203 -6.41 5.39 -0.87
CA ARG A 203 -6.09 6.33 -1.96
C ARG A 203 -5.92 5.64 -3.31
N ILE A 204 -5.32 4.44 -3.33
CA ILE A 204 -5.23 3.64 -4.56
C ILE A 204 -6.63 3.30 -5.09
N ALA A 205 -7.55 2.90 -4.22
CA ALA A 205 -8.94 2.63 -4.62
C ALA A 205 -9.66 3.89 -5.15
N LYS A 206 -9.37 5.09 -4.61
CA LYS A 206 -9.87 6.37 -5.16
C LYS A 206 -9.40 6.63 -6.59
N TRP A 207 -8.20 6.14 -6.98
CA TRP A 207 -7.74 6.21 -8.37
C TRP A 207 -8.54 5.32 -9.31
N THR A 208 -9.10 4.21 -8.82
CA THR A 208 -10.07 3.39 -9.58
C THR A 208 -11.33 4.19 -9.89
N ILE A 209 -11.89 4.86 -8.89
CA ILE A 209 -13.07 5.71 -9.09
C ILE A 209 -12.78 6.83 -10.10
N PHE A 210 -11.62 7.49 -9.99
CA PHE A 210 -11.19 8.46 -10.98
C PHE A 210 -11.06 7.85 -12.39
N ARG A 211 -10.49 6.67 -12.53
CA ARG A 211 -10.36 5.97 -13.81
C ARG A 211 -11.73 5.75 -14.46
N ILE A 212 -12.73 5.34 -13.68
CA ILE A 212 -14.09 5.07 -14.16
C ILE A 212 -14.80 6.39 -14.50
N THR A 213 -14.83 7.34 -13.59
CA THR A 213 -15.70 8.53 -13.65
C THR A 213 -15.04 9.78 -14.25
N GLY A 214 -13.70 9.85 -14.19
CA GLY A 214 -12.94 11.06 -14.53
C GLY A 214 -13.00 12.16 -13.48
N THR A 215 -13.53 11.89 -12.27
CA THR A 215 -13.71 12.86 -11.17
C THR A 215 -12.94 12.43 -9.93
N HIS A 216 -12.29 13.36 -9.22
CA HIS A 216 -11.46 13.06 -8.04
C HIS A 216 -12.20 13.13 -6.70
N ASP A 217 -13.34 13.84 -6.61
CA ASP A 217 -13.96 14.27 -5.36
C ASP A 217 -15.31 13.56 -5.04
N LEU A 218 -15.51 12.34 -5.56
CA LEU A 218 -16.72 11.61 -5.22
C LEU A 218 -16.54 10.87 -3.89
N LYS A 219 -17.35 11.22 -2.89
CA LYS A 219 -17.50 10.41 -1.67
C LYS A 219 -18.15 9.07 -2.04
N VAL A 220 -17.78 8.01 -1.31
CA VAL A 220 -18.50 6.74 -1.36
C VAL A 220 -19.99 7.03 -1.12
N GLY A 221 -20.88 6.69 -2.05
CA GLY A 221 -22.30 7.00 -2.01
C GLY A 221 -22.76 8.19 -2.87
N GLU A 222 -21.86 9.06 -3.36
CA GLU A 222 -22.15 10.13 -4.33
C GLU A 222 -21.82 9.75 -5.78
N ILE A 223 -21.29 8.53 -5.97
CA ILE A 223 -20.90 8.02 -7.29
C ILE A 223 -22.17 7.65 -8.06
N PRO A 224 -22.45 8.29 -9.21
CA PRO A 224 -23.64 7.95 -10.00
C PRO A 224 -23.62 6.48 -10.39
N ALA A 225 -24.73 5.78 -10.18
CA ALA A 225 -24.98 4.50 -10.83
C ALA A 225 -25.07 4.77 -12.34
N GLU A 226 -24.36 3.99 -13.17
CA GLU A 226 -24.51 4.02 -14.63
C GLU A 226 -25.92 3.63 -15.09
#